data_11de57e5982864aed8290a611a4f8b23
#
_entry.id   11de57e5982864aed8290a611a4f8b23
#
_cell.length_a   1.000
_cell.length_b   1.000
_cell.length_c   1.000
_cell.angle_alpha   90.00
_cell.angle_beta   90.00
_cell.angle_gamma   90.00
#
_symmetry.space_group_name_H-M   'P 1'
#
loop_
_entity.id
_entity.type
_entity.pdbx_description
1 polymer ?
#
loop_
_entity_poly.entity_id
_entity_poly.type
_entity_poly.pdbx_seq_one_letter_code
_entity_poly.pdbx_strand_id
1 'polypeptide(L)'
;MNQMNLKRSILITFLALSVFGCATLPRDPKETLRQIHARPMRVGLVEHPPWVVRTNGEPAGVEVDLIRNFASELGTTPDWHWGGEQEQLEALQHYQLDVVIGGLTDRTPWSKYVGFTSPYFKETYHVALPPGSQLQNIKGTEVSVEKGDPVAAEVESKGARVVRVDDSSNVNGPVAAADWKLEQMSFTVTNEELDSLQHVIAVPPGENALVKRLDEFLYTKRFEMKGLLQQQVAKR
;
A
#
# COMPACT_ATOMS: atom_id res chain seq x y z
N MET A 1 64.28 -28.96 -9.08
CA MET A 1 63.51 -27.96 -9.82
C MET A 1 62.09 -28.43 -10.04
N ASN A 2 61.34 -28.85 -8.98
CA ASN A 2 59.94 -29.31 -9.17
C ASN A 2 58.98 -29.06 -8.01
N GLN A 3 59.46 -28.70 -6.83
CA GLN A 3 58.54 -28.49 -5.69
C GLN A 3 57.90 -27.09 -5.65
N MET A 4 58.57 -26.10 -6.23
CA MET A 4 58.09 -24.71 -6.20
C MET A 4 56.96 -24.47 -7.21
N ASN A 5 56.98 -25.20 -8.34
CA ASN A 5 55.91 -25.10 -9.35
C ASN A 5 54.65 -25.83 -8.93
N LEU A 6 54.75 -26.94 -8.16
CA LEU A 6 53.61 -27.68 -7.65
C LEU A 6 52.84 -26.88 -6.59
N LYS A 7 53.56 -26.19 -5.68
CA LYS A 7 52.92 -25.33 -4.67
C LYS A 7 52.23 -24.07 -5.28
N ARG A 8 52.79 -23.49 -6.33
CA ARG A 8 52.16 -22.38 -7.08
C ARG A 8 50.90 -22.83 -7.83
N SER A 9 50.91 -24.00 -8.47
CA SER A 9 49.74 -24.54 -9.16
C SER A 9 48.61 -24.87 -8.19
N ILE A 10 48.90 -25.45 -7.02
CA ILE A 10 47.91 -25.77 -6.00
C ILE A 10 47.30 -24.46 -5.43
N LEU A 11 48.10 -23.41 -5.22
CA LEU A 11 47.62 -22.12 -4.72
C LEU A 11 46.69 -21.39 -5.70
N ILE A 12 47.02 -21.47 -7.00
CA ILE A 12 46.19 -20.86 -8.07
C ILE A 12 44.88 -21.64 -8.23
N THR A 13 44.89 -22.96 -8.11
CA THR A 13 43.67 -23.77 -8.19
C THR A 13 42.75 -23.54 -6.99
N PHE A 14 43.29 -23.30 -5.78
CA PHE A 14 42.48 -22.98 -4.59
C PHE A 14 41.89 -21.59 -4.65
N LEU A 15 42.59 -20.63 -5.26
CA LEU A 15 42.07 -19.27 -5.44
C LEU A 15 40.98 -19.20 -6.51
N ALA A 16 41.01 -20.07 -7.52
CA ALA A 16 39.97 -20.11 -8.56
C ALA A 16 38.66 -20.76 -8.09
N LEU A 17 38.66 -21.59 -7.04
CA LEU A 17 37.45 -22.20 -6.47
C LEU A 17 36.67 -21.23 -5.54
N SER A 18 37.30 -20.17 -5.05
CA SER A 18 36.63 -19.21 -4.15
C SER A 18 35.77 -18.16 -4.83
N VAL A 19 35.72 -18.12 -6.16
CA VAL A 19 34.95 -17.13 -6.91
C VAL A 19 33.55 -17.63 -7.30
N PHE A 20 33.20 -18.89 -7.11
CA PHE A 20 31.87 -19.45 -7.40
C PHE A 20 30.87 -19.38 -6.25
N GLY A 21 31.17 -18.65 -5.19
CA GLY A 21 30.32 -18.53 -3.99
C GLY A 21 29.30 -17.40 -3.98
N CYS A 22 29.02 -16.74 -5.10
CA CYS A 22 27.80 -15.92 -5.19
C CYS A 22 26.60 -16.84 -5.43
N ALA A 23 26.15 -17.51 -4.35
CA ALA A 23 24.82 -18.08 -4.35
C ALA A 23 23.83 -16.93 -4.64
N THR A 24 23.31 -16.88 -5.85
CA THR A 24 22.17 -16.04 -6.16
C THR A 24 21.06 -16.49 -5.23
N LEU A 25 20.74 -15.65 -4.23
CA LEU A 25 19.56 -15.86 -3.39
C LEU A 25 18.38 -16.12 -4.33
N PRO A 26 17.54 -17.13 -4.06
CA PRO A 26 16.36 -17.39 -4.87
C PRO A 26 15.49 -16.13 -4.85
N ARG A 27 15.40 -15.48 -6.00
CA ARG A 27 14.74 -14.17 -6.14
C ARG A 27 13.29 -14.27 -6.60
N ASP A 28 12.79 -15.45 -6.86
CA ASP A 28 11.42 -15.74 -7.26
C ASP A 28 11.16 -17.23 -6.99
N PRO A 29 10.91 -17.64 -5.74
CA PRO A 29 10.85 -19.05 -5.35
C PRO A 29 9.69 -19.81 -6.01
N LYS A 30 8.63 -19.13 -6.41
CA LYS A 30 7.48 -19.72 -7.11
C LYS A 30 7.30 -19.16 -8.51
N GLU A 31 8.12 -18.19 -8.93
CA GLU A 31 8.00 -17.55 -10.24
C GLU A 31 6.57 -17.03 -10.50
N THR A 32 5.98 -16.38 -9.49
CA THR A 32 4.57 -15.96 -9.49
C THR A 32 4.23 -15.10 -10.71
N LEU A 33 5.11 -14.17 -11.10
CA LEU A 33 4.91 -13.36 -12.30
C LEU A 33 4.75 -14.22 -13.55
N ARG A 34 5.56 -15.27 -13.72
CA ARG A 34 5.45 -16.20 -14.86
C ARG A 34 4.14 -16.99 -14.81
N GLN A 35 3.71 -17.41 -13.61
CA GLN A 35 2.44 -18.11 -13.45
C GLN A 35 1.24 -17.24 -13.83
N ILE A 36 1.25 -15.96 -13.47
CA ILE A 36 0.18 -14.99 -13.79
C ILE A 36 -0.01 -14.85 -15.30
N HIS A 37 1.04 -14.98 -16.13
CA HIS A 37 0.89 -15.02 -17.59
C HIS A 37 0.18 -16.27 -18.12
N ALA A 38 0.07 -17.33 -17.33
CA ALA A 38 -0.54 -18.61 -17.76
C ALA A 38 -1.92 -18.89 -17.13
N ARG A 39 -2.35 -18.11 -16.15
CA ARG A 39 -3.61 -18.24 -15.44
C ARG A 39 -4.10 -16.89 -14.90
N PRO A 40 -5.38 -16.80 -14.48
CA PRO A 40 -5.88 -15.62 -13.77
C PRO A 40 -5.02 -15.29 -12.53
N MET A 41 -4.84 -14.00 -12.28
CA MET A 41 -4.14 -13.47 -11.11
C MET A 41 -5.05 -13.55 -9.89
N ARG A 42 -4.67 -14.32 -8.87
CA ARG A 42 -5.41 -14.49 -7.62
C ARG A 42 -5.21 -13.26 -6.73
N VAL A 43 -6.26 -12.49 -6.52
CA VAL A 43 -6.21 -11.21 -5.80
C VAL A 43 -7.05 -11.27 -4.53
N GLY A 44 -6.39 -11.14 -3.38
CA GLY A 44 -7.06 -10.97 -2.10
C GLY A 44 -7.58 -9.55 -1.93
N LEU A 45 -8.83 -9.44 -1.49
CA LEU A 45 -9.54 -8.18 -1.27
C LEU A 45 -9.85 -8.00 0.21
N VAL A 46 -9.31 -6.94 0.80
CA VAL A 46 -9.69 -6.46 2.13
C VAL A 46 -10.56 -5.21 1.95
N GLU A 47 -11.81 -5.27 2.42
CA GLU A 47 -12.72 -4.15 2.25
C GLU A 47 -12.26 -2.93 3.07
N HIS A 48 -11.89 -1.87 2.37
CA HIS A 48 -11.41 -0.62 2.95
C HIS A 48 -11.67 0.54 1.97
N PRO A 49 -12.82 1.21 2.09
CA PRO A 49 -13.13 2.37 1.25
C PRO A 49 -12.17 3.55 1.48
N PRO A 50 -11.74 4.28 0.44
CA PRO A 50 -12.14 4.15 -0.99
C PRO A 50 -11.26 3.21 -1.80
N TRP A 51 -10.30 2.53 -1.18
CA TRP A 51 -9.30 1.68 -1.82
C TRP A 51 -9.93 0.43 -2.44
N VAL A 52 -10.67 -0.32 -1.62
CA VAL A 52 -11.43 -1.51 -2.01
C VAL A 52 -12.82 -1.42 -1.42
N VAL A 53 -13.84 -1.52 -2.27
CA VAL A 53 -15.26 -1.42 -1.91
C VAL A 53 -16.03 -2.58 -2.53
N ARG A 54 -17.07 -3.04 -1.85
CA ARG A 54 -18.03 -3.97 -2.41
C ARG A 54 -19.26 -3.20 -2.92
N THR A 55 -19.46 -3.18 -4.24
CA THR A 55 -20.59 -2.50 -4.87
C THR A 55 -21.45 -3.54 -5.58
N ASN A 56 -22.69 -3.74 -5.11
CA ASN A 56 -23.60 -4.77 -5.64
C ASN A 56 -23.00 -6.20 -5.72
N GLY A 57 -22.11 -6.52 -4.76
CA GLY A 57 -21.40 -7.81 -4.71
C GLY A 57 -20.09 -7.83 -5.50
N GLU A 58 -19.85 -6.87 -6.38
CA GLU A 58 -18.67 -6.80 -7.23
C GLU A 58 -17.57 -5.93 -6.61
N PRO A 59 -16.28 -6.25 -6.87
CA PRO A 59 -15.17 -5.43 -6.45
C PRO A 59 -15.13 -4.09 -7.20
N ALA A 60 -14.97 -3.00 -6.43
CA ALA A 60 -14.77 -1.65 -6.93
C ALA A 60 -13.74 -0.92 -6.04
N GLY A 61 -13.33 0.29 -6.42
CA GLY A 61 -12.38 1.10 -5.67
C GLY A 61 -11.08 1.32 -6.43
N VAL A 62 -10.27 2.23 -5.90
CA VAL A 62 -9.07 2.71 -6.60
C VAL A 62 -8.06 1.59 -6.85
N GLU A 63 -7.77 0.78 -5.82
CA GLU A 63 -6.82 -0.34 -5.98
C GLU A 63 -7.37 -1.46 -6.86
N VAL A 64 -8.69 -1.69 -6.85
CA VAL A 64 -9.33 -2.66 -7.74
C VAL A 64 -9.13 -2.27 -9.20
N ASP A 65 -9.31 -0.98 -9.53
CA ASP A 65 -9.08 -0.48 -10.88
C ASP A 65 -7.60 -0.52 -11.27
N LEU A 66 -6.68 -0.22 -10.35
CA LEU A 66 -5.24 -0.39 -10.57
C LEU A 66 -4.88 -1.84 -10.92
N ILE A 67 -5.38 -2.81 -10.14
CA ILE A 67 -5.08 -4.22 -10.36
C ILE A 67 -5.73 -4.75 -11.64
N ARG A 68 -6.94 -4.30 -12.01
CA ARG A 68 -7.53 -4.62 -13.33
C ARG A 68 -6.63 -4.16 -14.48
N ASN A 69 -6.13 -2.93 -14.41
CA ASN A 69 -5.24 -2.38 -15.42
C ASN A 69 -3.90 -3.13 -15.45
N PHE A 70 -3.32 -3.43 -14.31
CA PHE A 70 -2.10 -4.22 -14.21
C PHE A 70 -2.25 -5.63 -14.78
N ALA A 71 -3.32 -6.33 -14.44
CA ALA A 71 -3.63 -7.65 -15.00
C ALA A 71 -3.80 -7.59 -16.52
N SER A 72 -4.49 -6.57 -17.03
CA SER A 72 -4.65 -6.34 -18.48
C SER A 72 -3.31 -6.14 -19.18
N GLU A 73 -2.36 -5.37 -18.60
CA GLU A 73 -1.01 -5.21 -19.14
C GLU A 73 -0.21 -6.51 -19.18
N LEU A 74 -0.50 -7.44 -18.25
CA LEU A 74 0.10 -8.78 -18.22
C LEU A 74 -0.62 -9.79 -19.13
N GLY A 75 -1.69 -9.39 -19.82
CA GLY A 75 -2.49 -10.27 -20.67
C GLY A 75 -3.33 -11.29 -19.90
N THR A 76 -3.70 -11.00 -18.65
CA THR A 76 -4.50 -11.87 -17.77
C THR A 76 -5.70 -11.12 -17.19
N THR A 77 -6.47 -11.81 -16.36
CA THR A 77 -7.61 -11.25 -15.62
C THR A 77 -7.46 -11.51 -14.14
N PRO A 78 -7.98 -10.64 -13.27
CA PRO A 78 -7.98 -10.92 -11.84
C PRO A 78 -9.06 -11.96 -11.47
N ASP A 79 -8.71 -12.83 -10.52
CA ASP A 79 -9.59 -13.75 -9.81
C ASP A 79 -9.70 -13.24 -8.36
N TRP A 80 -10.89 -12.73 -7.97
CA TRP A 80 -11.10 -11.95 -6.77
C TRP A 80 -11.53 -12.81 -5.58
N HIS A 81 -10.80 -12.66 -4.45
CA HIS A 81 -11.04 -13.41 -3.21
C HIS A 81 -11.26 -12.43 -2.04
N TRP A 82 -12.50 -12.33 -1.54
CA TRP A 82 -12.82 -11.50 -0.38
C TRP A 82 -12.44 -12.19 0.92
N GLY A 83 -11.88 -11.43 1.88
CA GLY A 83 -11.59 -11.92 3.22
C GLY A 83 -11.13 -10.81 4.17
N GLY A 84 -10.90 -11.16 5.42
CA GLY A 84 -10.28 -10.26 6.39
C GLY A 84 -8.79 -10.08 6.12
N GLU A 85 -8.21 -8.97 6.58
CA GLU A 85 -6.79 -8.64 6.33
C GLU A 85 -5.86 -9.78 6.75
N GLN A 86 -6.04 -10.30 7.96
CA GLN A 86 -5.21 -11.40 8.47
C GLN A 86 -5.31 -12.63 7.57
N GLU A 87 -6.53 -13.07 7.22
CA GLU A 87 -6.78 -14.23 6.38
C GLU A 87 -6.11 -14.08 5.01
N GLN A 88 -6.26 -12.90 4.38
CA GLN A 88 -5.69 -12.63 3.05
C GLN A 88 -4.17 -12.61 3.08
N LEU A 89 -3.56 -12.01 4.10
CA LEU A 89 -2.10 -11.95 4.24
C LEU A 89 -1.50 -13.32 4.62
N GLU A 90 -2.20 -14.15 5.41
CA GLU A 90 -1.82 -15.54 5.65
C GLU A 90 -1.87 -16.37 4.36
N ALA A 91 -2.94 -16.24 3.56
CA ALA A 91 -3.05 -16.90 2.27
C ALA A 91 -1.93 -16.46 1.30
N LEU A 92 -1.58 -15.17 1.30
CA LEU A 92 -0.47 -14.61 0.51
C LEU A 92 0.88 -15.19 0.94
N GLN A 93 1.15 -15.26 2.24
CA GLN A 93 2.35 -15.87 2.81
C GLN A 93 2.54 -17.32 2.34
N HIS A 94 1.45 -18.05 2.17
CA HIS A 94 1.44 -19.44 1.71
C HIS A 94 1.31 -19.58 0.18
N TYR A 95 1.48 -18.51 -0.59
CA TYR A 95 1.39 -18.48 -2.06
C TYR A 95 0.04 -18.96 -2.61
N GLN A 96 -1.02 -18.85 -1.82
CA GLN A 96 -2.40 -19.13 -2.26
C GLN A 96 -2.98 -17.95 -3.04
N LEU A 97 -2.49 -16.75 -2.79
CA LEU A 97 -2.77 -15.52 -3.52
C LEU A 97 -1.50 -14.99 -4.19
N ASP A 98 -1.67 -14.15 -5.20
CA ASP A 98 -0.58 -13.50 -5.92
C ASP A 98 -0.40 -12.04 -5.50
N VAL A 99 -1.49 -11.39 -5.09
CA VAL A 99 -1.52 -9.99 -4.64
C VAL A 99 -2.61 -9.85 -3.58
N VAL A 100 -2.40 -8.98 -2.59
CA VAL A 100 -3.46 -8.53 -1.65
C VAL A 100 -3.53 -7.01 -1.68
N ILE A 101 -4.76 -6.50 -1.79
CA ILE A 101 -5.09 -5.07 -1.78
C ILE A 101 -6.16 -4.76 -0.74
N GLY A 102 -6.20 -3.52 -0.24
CA GLY A 102 -7.14 -3.08 0.80
C GLY A 102 -6.68 -1.82 1.52
N GLY A 103 -5.97 -0.91 0.82
CA GLY A 103 -5.41 0.29 1.44
C GLY A 103 -4.31 -0.03 2.46
N LEU A 104 -3.56 -1.10 2.25
CA LEU A 104 -2.47 -1.52 3.12
C LEU A 104 -1.40 -0.43 3.19
N THR A 105 -0.75 -0.31 4.35
CA THR A 105 0.32 0.67 4.54
C THR A 105 1.63 0.00 4.95
N ASP A 106 2.74 0.73 4.83
CA ASP A 106 4.06 0.28 5.26
C ASP A 106 4.20 0.05 6.78
N ARG A 107 3.18 0.46 7.57
CA ARG A 107 3.13 0.26 9.03
C ARG A 107 2.55 -1.09 9.45
N THR A 108 2.14 -1.94 8.50
CA THR A 108 1.59 -3.26 8.81
C THR A 108 2.63 -4.16 9.50
N PRO A 109 2.25 -4.94 10.52
CA PRO A 109 3.13 -5.91 11.17
C PRO A 109 3.52 -7.08 10.27
N TRP A 110 2.88 -7.24 9.11
CA TRP A 110 3.09 -8.33 8.16
C TRP A 110 4.38 -8.22 7.32
N SER A 111 5.10 -7.11 7.41
CA SER A 111 6.35 -6.88 6.65
C SER A 111 7.44 -7.95 6.85
N LYS A 112 7.33 -8.77 7.88
CA LYS A 112 8.24 -9.91 8.14
C LYS A 112 7.83 -11.20 7.41
N TYR A 113 6.61 -11.28 6.92
CA TYR A 113 6.00 -12.52 6.43
C TYR A 113 5.67 -12.46 4.94
N VAL A 114 5.40 -11.29 4.41
CA VAL A 114 5.05 -11.06 3.00
C VAL A 114 5.93 -9.97 2.39
N GLY A 115 5.99 -9.90 1.07
CA GLY A 115 6.63 -8.81 0.34
C GLY A 115 5.68 -7.63 0.16
N PHE A 116 6.25 -6.46 -0.06
CA PHE A 116 5.48 -5.25 -0.40
C PHE A 116 6.13 -4.52 -1.56
N THR A 117 5.31 -3.83 -2.33
CA THR A 117 5.79 -2.84 -3.29
C THR A 117 6.47 -1.67 -2.57
N SER A 118 7.20 -0.86 -3.32
CA SER A 118 7.52 0.50 -2.89
C SER A 118 6.23 1.28 -2.68
N PRO A 119 6.21 2.27 -1.77
CA PRO A 119 5.03 3.11 -1.58
C PRO A 119 4.62 3.79 -2.89
N TYR A 120 3.37 3.60 -3.29
CA TYR A 120 2.82 4.17 -4.53
C TYR A 120 2.02 5.45 -4.29
N PHE A 121 1.56 5.67 -3.04
CA PHE A 121 0.85 6.88 -2.64
C PHE A 121 1.16 7.22 -1.19
N LYS A 122 1.45 8.51 -0.93
CA LYS A 122 1.56 9.08 0.42
C LYS A 122 0.26 9.81 0.73
N GLU A 123 -0.48 9.32 1.71
CA GLU A 123 -1.68 9.95 2.23
C GLU A 123 -1.31 10.77 3.46
N THR A 124 -1.50 12.09 3.39
CA THR A 124 -1.21 13.01 4.50
C THR A 124 -2.52 13.48 5.11
N TYR A 125 -2.58 13.58 6.41
CA TYR A 125 -3.75 13.98 7.18
C TYR A 125 -3.51 15.32 7.87
N HIS A 126 -4.45 16.22 7.72
CA HIS A 126 -4.44 17.52 8.40
C HIS A 126 -5.76 17.79 9.12
N VAL A 127 -5.71 18.82 9.99
CA VAL A 127 -6.91 19.46 10.47
C VAL A 127 -7.30 20.57 9.49
N ALA A 128 -8.59 20.67 9.18
CA ALA A 128 -9.14 21.75 8.38
C ALA A 128 -10.32 22.41 9.08
N LEU A 129 -10.52 23.69 8.80
CA LEU A 129 -11.52 24.55 9.41
C LEU A 129 -12.56 24.99 8.40
N PRO A 130 -13.83 25.17 8.82
CA PRO A 130 -14.85 25.80 7.99
C PRO A 130 -14.40 27.18 7.50
N PRO A 131 -14.91 27.66 6.36
CA PRO A 131 -14.61 28.99 5.85
C PRO A 131 -14.88 30.08 6.88
N GLY A 132 -13.94 31.02 7.02
CA GLY A 132 -14.05 32.13 7.97
C GLY A 132 -13.70 31.78 9.42
N SER A 133 -13.42 30.54 9.72
CA SER A 133 -12.95 30.12 11.04
C SER A 133 -11.45 30.34 11.20
N GLN A 134 -11.03 30.67 12.42
CA GLN A 134 -9.62 30.76 12.79
C GLN A 134 -9.37 29.94 14.06
N LEU A 135 -8.31 29.18 14.09
CA LEU A 135 -7.89 28.40 15.24
C LEU A 135 -6.36 28.49 15.36
N GLN A 136 -5.87 28.84 16.53
CA GLN A 136 -4.40 28.90 16.76
C GLN A 136 -3.81 27.50 17.00
N ASN A 137 -4.60 26.63 17.66
CA ASN A 137 -4.28 25.23 17.88
C ASN A 137 -5.57 24.46 18.18
N ILE A 138 -5.53 23.13 18.09
CA ILE A 138 -6.71 22.26 18.27
C ILE A 138 -6.97 21.87 19.73
N LYS A 139 -6.12 22.27 20.68
CA LYS A 139 -6.25 21.88 22.09
C LYS A 139 -7.59 22.33 22.69
N GLY A 140 -8.31 21.38 23.30
CA GLY A 140 -9.62 21.61 23.90
C GLY A 140 -10.76 21.75 22.89
N THR A 141 -10.48 21.70 21.59
CA THR A 141 -11.47 21.83 20.51
C THR A 141 -12.07 20.47 20.18
N GLU A 142 -13.34 20.46 19.76
CA GLU A 142 -13.95 19.28 19.14
C GLU A 142 -13.52 19.22 17.68
N VAL A 143 -12.98 18.06 17.28
CA VAL A 143 -12.54 17.80 15.91
C VAL A 143 -13.28 16.56 15.40
N SER A 144 -14.00 16.73 14.31
CA SER A 144 -14.69 15.62 13.65
C SER A 144 -13.70 14.73 12.91
N VAL A 145 -13.79 13.42 13.15
CA VAL A 145 -12.96 12.39 12.49
C VAL A 145 -13.92 11.31 11.99
N GLU A 146 -13.79 10.92 10.74
CA GLU A 146 -14.62 9.87 10.16
C GLU A 146 -14.36 8.52 10.84
N LYS A 147 -15.41 7.71 10.98
CA LYS A 147 -15.25 6.35 11.50
C LYS A 147 -14.35 5.55 10.57
N GLY A 148 -13.34 4.89 11.14
CA GLY A 148 -12.34 4.16 10.37
C GLY A 148 -11.07 4.95 10.03
N ASP A 149 -11.09 6.29 10.05
CA ASP A 149 -9.87 7.08 9.87
C ASP A 149 -8.88 6.85 11.02
N PRO A 150 -7.59 6.61 10.69
CA PRO A 150 -6.58 6.21 11.68
C PRO A 150 -6.11 7.36 12.58
N VAL A 151 -6.41 8.62 12.23
CA VAL A 151 -5.82 9.82 12.87
C VAL A 151 -6.47 10.25 14.18
N ALA A 152 -7.49 9.55 14.66
CA ALA A 152 -8.18 9.94 15.89
C ALA A 152 -7.26 9.99 17.12
N ALA A 153 -6.40 8.99 17.26
CA ALA A 153 -5.45 8.94 18.38
C ALA A 153 -4.46 10.12 18.32
N GLU A 154 -4.05 10.52 17.11
CA GLU A 154 -3.18 11.67 16.92
C GLU A 154 -3.88 12.99 17.26
N VAL A 155 -5.15 13.16 16.86
CA VAL A 155 -5.99 14.30 17.24
C VAL A 155 -6.11 14.40 18.78
N GLU A 156 -6.37 13.28 19.45
CA GLU A 156 -6.45 13.21 20.92
C GLU A 156 -5.11 13.53 21.58
N SER A 157 -3.99 13.03 21.03
CA SER A 157 -2.65 13.28 21.53
C SER A 157 -2.29 14.77 21.56
N LYS A 158 -2.83 15.53 20.60
CA LYS A 158 -2.70 16.99 20.51
C LYS A 158 -3.67 17.75 21.44
N GLY A 159 -4.43 17.02 22.27
CA GLY A 159 -5.32 17.57 23.28
C GLY A 159 -6.68 18.04 22.77
N ALA A 160 -7.08 17.68 21.56
CA ALA A 160 -8.42 17.88 21.05
C ALA A 160 -9.39 16.78 21.49
N ARG A 161 -10.68 17.00 21.36
CA ARG A 161 -11.72 15.99 21.57
C ARG A 161 -12.20 15.45 20.24
N VAL A 162 -12.11 14.14 20.02
CA VAL A 162 -12.57 13.50 18.79
C VAL A 162 -14.08 13.29 18.83
N VAL A 163 -14.75 13.75 17.78
CA VAL A 163 -16.15 13.44 17.48
C VAL A 163 -16.20 12.52 16.28
N ARG A 164 -16.61 11.27 16.49
CA ARG A 164 -16.71 10.29 15.39
C ARG A 164 -17.96 10.53 14.55
N VAL A 165 -17.78 10.73 13.25
CA VAL A 165 -18.84 10.96 12.26
C VAL A 165 -18.82 9.87 11.19
N ASP A 166 -19.96 9.66 10.53
CA ASP A 166 -20.06 8.72 9.42
C ASP A 166 -19.56 9.36 8.11
N ASP A 167 -19.75 10.67 7.96
CA ASP A 167 -19.29 11.45 6.82
C ASP A 167 -18.81 12.83 7.31
N SER A 168 -17.54 13.11 7.08
CA SER A 168 -16.91 14.36 7.48
C SER A 168 -17.21 15.52 6.55
N SER A 169 -17.79 15.31 5.38
CA SER A 169 -18.10 16.39 4.42
C SER A 169 -19.27 17.28 4.84
N ASN A 170 -20.11 16.83 5.77
CA ASN A 170 -21.32 17.51 6.21
C ASN A 170 -21.24 18.10 7.64
N VAL A 171 -20.03 18.34 8.15
CA VAL A 171 -19.86 18.89 9.49
C VAL A 171 -19.64 20.41 9.47
N ASN A 172 -20.05 21.09 10.55
CA ASN A 172 -19.94 22.54 10.67
C ASN A 172 -18.76 23.01 11.54
N GLY A 173 -17.87 22.10 11.94
CA GLY A 173 -16.73 22.36 12.81
C GLY A 173 -15.40 21.90 12.21
N PRO A 174 -14.31 21.97 13.00
CA PRO A 174 -13.02 21.42 12.58
C PRO A 174 -13.09 19.94 12.21
N VAL A 175 -12.40 19.55 11.16
CA VAL A 175 -12.33 18.19 10.62
C VAL A 175 -10.89 17.75 10.53
N ALA A 176 -10.60 16.52 10.91
CA ALA A 176 -9.35 15.86 10.58
C ALA A 176 -9.62 14.80 9.50
N ALA A 177 -8.94 14.92 8.36
CA ALA A 177 -9.08 14.01 7.23
C ALA A 177 -7.85 14.06 6.33
N ALA A 178 -7.79 13.14 5.37
CA ALA A 178 -6.75 13.12 4.34
C ALA A 178 -6.85 14.34 3.41
N ASP A 179 -5.72 14.88 2.98
CA ASP A 179 -5.62 16.09 2.15
C ASP A 179 -6.45 16.02 0.88
N TRP A 180 -6.42 14.87 0.19
CA TRP A 180 -7.18 14.68 -1.04
C TRP A 180 -8.71 14.79 -0.83
N LYS A 181 -9.19 14.49 0.40
CA LYS A 181 -10.59 14.64 0.79
C LYS A 181 -10.88 16.08 1.21
N LEU A 182 -10.00 16.70 2.00
CA LEU A 182 -10.12 18.09 2.43
C LEU A 182 -10.19 19.07 1.26
N GLU A 183 -9.48 18.79 0.17
CA GLU A 183 -9.51 19.61 -1.05
C GLU A 183 -10.87 19.62 -1.77
N GLN A 184 -11.68 18.57 -1.58
CA GLN A 184 -13.07 18.56 -2.10
C GLN A 184 -14.03 19.36 -1.21
N MET A 185 -13.63 19.61 0.02
CA MET A 185 -14.38 20.39 0.98
C MET A 185 -13.93 21.85 0.86
N SER A 186 -14.85 22.79 0.97
CA SER A 186 -14.53 24.22 0.97
C SER A 186 -13.88 24.65 2.30
N PHE A 187 -13.05 23.80 2.90
CA PHE A 187 -12.40 24.03 4.19
C PHE A 187 -10.99 24.59 4.01
N THR A 188 -10.51 25.33 4.99
CA THR A 188 -9.14 25.83 5.03
C THR A 188 -8.26 24.84 5.79
N VAL A 189 -7.32 24.20 5.11
CA VAL A 189 -6.35 23.31 5.72
C VAL A 189 -5.43 24.11 6.61
N THR A 190 -5.23 23.67 7.85
CA THR A 190 -4.30 24.28 8.80
C THR A 190 -2.87 23.75 8.58
N ASN A 191 -1.89 24.36 9.24
CA ASN A 191 -0.53 23.84 9.27
C ASN A 191 -0.35 22.66 10.24
N GLU A 192 -1.44 22.16 10.84
CA GLU A 192 -1.40 21.07 11.81
C GLU A 192 -1.44 19.72 11.06
N GLU A 193 -0.27 19.25 10.62
CA GLU A 193 -0.10 17.89 10.11
C GLU A 193 -0.28 16.90 11.25
N LEU A 194 -1.17 15.94 11.08
CA LEU A 194 -1.46 14.91 12.06
C LEU A 194 -0.57 13.68 11.84
N ASP A 195 -0.64 13.14 10.64
CA ASP A 195 0.07 11.91 10.28
C ASP A 195 0.22 11.78 8.76
N SER A 196 1.05 10.85 8.33
CA SER A 196 1.12 10.43 6.94
C SER A 196 1.30 8.93 6.82
N LEU A 197 0.53 8.29 5.94
CA LEU A 197 0.56 6.87 5.64
C LEU A 197 1.13 6.64 4.24
N GLN A 198 1.94 5.62 4.09
CA GLN A 198 2.47 5.22 2.79
C GLN A 198 1.79 3.94 2.34
N HIS A 199 0.96 4.03 1.30
CA HIS A 199 0.20 2.91 0.77
C HIS A 199 1.08 2.00 -0.08
N VAL A 200 0.93 0.70 0.14
CA VAL A 200 1.68 -0.38 -0.50
C VAL A 200 0.73 -1.50 -0.93
N ILE A 201 1.16 -2.31 -1.88
CA ILE A 201 0.46 -3.54 -2.27
C ILE A 201 1.28 -4.74 -1.79
N ALA A 202 0.60 -5.73 -1.19
CA ALA A 202 1.26 -6.93 -0.69
C ALA A 202 1.39 -8.00 -1.77
N VAL A 203 2.53 -8.71 -1.77
CA VAL A 203 2.87 -9.82 -2.67
C VAL A 203 3.45 -10.99 -1.87
N PRO A 204 3.49 -12.21 -2.43
CA PRO A 204 4.08 -13.35 -1.72
C PRO A 204 5.56 -13.10 -1.39
N PRO A 205 6.09 -13.72 -0.32
CA PRO A 205 7.46 -13.48 0.12
C PRO A 205 8.47 -13.91 -0.95
N GLY A 206 9.46 -13.03 -1.22
CA GLY A 206 10.58 -13.33 -2.12
C GLY A 206 10.27 -13.22 -3.62
N GLU A 207 9.03 -12.92 -4.04
CA GLU A 207 8.64 -12.79 -5.45
C GLU A 207 9.07 -11.43 -6.02
N ASN A 208 10.39 -11.22 -6.14
CA ASN A 208 10.98 -9.93 -6.50
C ASN A 208 10.68 -9.49 -7.94
N ALA A 209 10.50 -10.42 -8.87
CA ALA A 209 10.11 -10.09 -10.25
C ALA A 209 8.69 -9.50 -10.29
N LEU A 210 7.77 -10.04 -9.49
CA LEU A 210 6.41 -9.50 -9.37
C LEU A 210 6.44 -8.12 -8.70
N VAL A 211 7.19 -7.96 -7.58
CA VAL A 211 7.36 -6.66 -6.92
C VAL A 211 7.86 -5.63 -7.91
N LYS A 212 8.96 -5.92 -8.61
CA LYS A 212 9.56 -4.99 -9.58
C LYS A 212 8.56 -4.59 -10.67
N ARG A 213 7.86 -5.56 -11.27
CA ARG A 213 6.91 -5.29 -12.35
C ARG A 213 5.72 -4.46 -11.87
N LEU A 214 5.25 -4.72 -10.64
CA LEU A 214 4.17 -3.96 -10.02
C LEU A 214 4.64 -2.54 -9.64
N ASP A 215 5.85 -2.38 -9.09
CA ASP A 215 6.45 -1.07 -8.80
C ASP A 215 6.59 -0.21 -10.07
N GLU A 216 7.06 -0.78 -11.18
CA GLU A 216 7.15 -0.09 -12.46
C GLU A 216 5.78 0.42 -12.94
N PHE A 217 4.75 -0.41 -12.83
CA PHE A 217 3.38 -0.03 -13.16
C PHE A 217 2.86 1.10 -12.24
N LEU A 218 2.95 0.91 -10.91
CA LEU A 218 2.45 1.86 -9.92
C LEU A 218 3.17 3.21 -10.01
N TYR A 219 4.46 3.21 -10.34
CA TYR A 219 5.22 4.44 -10.58
C TYR A 219 4.59 5.32 -11.67
N THR A 220 4.06 4.73 -12.73
CA THR A 220 3.37 5.48 -13.79
C THR A 220 2.05 6.09 -13.32
N LYS A 221 1.39 5.48 -12.32
CA LYS A 221 0.07 5.86 -11.81
C LYS A 221 0.10 6.84 -10.63
N ARG A 222 1.25 7.04 -9.99
CA ARG A 222 1.37 7.82 -8.74
C ARG A 222 0.80 9.24 -8.82
N PHE A 223 0.90 9.92 -9.96
CA PHE A 223 0.40 11.27 -10.12
C PHE A 223 -1.11 11.33 -10.35
N GLU A 224 -1.72 10.21 -10.75
CA GLU A 224 -3.16 10.10 -10.97
C GLU A 224 -3.92 9.74 -9.69
N MET A 225 -3.24 9.20 -8.67
CA MET A 225 -3.83 8.60 -7.47
C MET A 225 -4.81 9.52 -6.75
N LYS A 226 -4.42 10.77 -6.53
CA LYS A 226 -5.27 11.77 -5.87
C LYS A 226 -6.57 11.99 -6.63
N GLY A 227 -6.50 12.16 -7.95
CA GLY A 227 -7.69 12.32 -8.79
C GLY A 227 -8.58 11.08 -8.79
N LEU A 228 -7.99 9.88 -8.76
CA LEU A 228 -8.74 8.62 -8.68
C LEU A 228 -9.50 8.49 -7.35
N LEU A 229 -8.86 8.83 -6.24
CA LEU A 229 -9.49 8.85 -4.91
C LEU A 229 -10.66 9.82 -4.87
N GLN A 230 -10.48 11.03 -5.38
CA GLN A 230 -11.53 12.06 -5.44
C GLN A 230 -12.72 11.60 -6.30
N GLN A 231 -12.46 10.98 -7.45
CA GLN A 231 -13.52 10.45 -8.32
C GLN A 231 -14.28 9.29 -7.68
N GLN A 232 -13.58 8.44 -6.91
CA GLN A 232 -14.21 7.31 -6.25
C GLN A 232 -15.20 7.73 -5.15
N VAL A 233 -14.87 8.79 -4.41
CA VAL A 233 -15.77 9.33 -3.38
C VAL A 233 -16.98 10.01 -4.02
N ALA A 234 -16.81 10.73 -5.13
CA ALA A 234 -17.91 11.38 -5.84
C ALA A 234 -18.94 10.41 -6.47
N LYS A 235 -18.61 9.13 -6.60
CA LYS A 235 -19.50 8.07 -7.12
C LYS A 235 -20.37 7.41 -6.03
N ARG A 236 -20.16 7.74 -4.77
CA ARG A 236 -20.93 7.24 -3.61
C ARG A 236 -22.12 8.11 -3.30
#